data_141c4e3e891958fe00c1e4af1fb55da4
#
_entry.id   141c4e3e891958fe00c1e4af1fb55da4
#
_cell.length_a   1.000
_cell.length_b   1.000
_cell.length_c   1.000
_cell.angle_alpha   90.00
_cell.angle_beta   90.00
_cell.angle_gamma   90.00
#
_symmetry.space_group_name_H-M   'P 1'
#
loop_
_entity.id
_entity.type
_entity.pdbx_description
1 polymer ?
#
loop_
_entity_poly.entity_id
_entity_poly.type
_entity_poly.pdbx_seq_one_letter_code
_entity_poly.pdbx_strand_id
1 'polypeptide(L)'
;MSRTDDTIRSRIDELNGIKESARSGDESATEHQHAKGKLTAHERIALLLDKGSFTAVEPLRRHRATGFGLEAKKPYSDGVVTGWGTVDGRTVFVYAHDFRIFGGALGEAHAEKIHKIMDMAEKAGAPLVSLNDGAGARIQEGVSALAGYGGIFKRNTRASGVIPQISVMLGPCAGGAAYSPALTDFVFMVRETSQMFITGPDVVKAVTGEEITQNGLGGADVHAGTSGVAHFAYDDEETCIAEVRYLLALLPSNNRELAPVEHSGDPADRLNEALLDLVPTQSGQAYDIRKVIEEVVDDGDHFEVHPAWAPNLVCSLARLDGHVVGIVANNPAAMAGVLDIEASEKGARFVQFCDAFNIPLVTLVDVPGFLPGVDQEHNGIIRRGAKLLYAYCNATVPRISLVLRKAYGGAYIVMDSRSIGADLALAWPTNEIAVMGAEGAANVVFRREIAAADDPDAARAQRIAEYKDQLMHPYYAAERGLIDDVIDPRDTRSVLIRSLAMLRAKHADLPARKHGNPPQ
;
A
#
# COMPACT_ATOMS: atom_id res chain seq x y z
N MET A 1 13.60 30.41 42.12
CA MET A 1 12.85 29.68 43.17
C MET A 1 13.86 29.11 44.16
N SER A 2 13.82 29.50 45.43
CA SER A 2 14.66 28.98 46.52
C SER A 2 14.26 27.53 46.80
N ARG A 3 15.23 26.61 46.77
CA ARG A 3 15.03 25.18 47.08
C ARG A 3 14.89 25.00 48.59
N THR A 4 13.70 25.17 49.14
CA THR A 4 13.47 25.10 50.57
C THR A 4 13.13 23.71 51.12
N ASP A 5 12.90 22.70 50.28
CA ASP A 5 12.65 21.31 50.71
C ASP A 5 13.22 20.32 49.66
N ASP A 6 14.48 19.92 49.83
CA ASP A 6 15.21 19.05 48.89
C ASP A 6 15.01 17.57 49.25
N THR A 7 13.74 17.10 49.16
CA THR A 7 13.40 15.71 49.38
C THR A 7 13.15 15.00 48.00
N ILE A 8 13.34 13.69 47.95
CA ILE A 8 13.02 12.91 46.73
C ILE A 8 11.55 13.10 46.30
N ARG A 9 10.65 13.28 47.26
CA ARG A 9 9.21 13.52 46.97
C ARG A 9 9.00 14.84 46.26
N SER A 10 9.60 15.93 46.75
CA SER A 10 9.48 17.24 46.09
C SER A 10 10.08 17.26 44.71
N ARG A 11 11.14 16.48 44.48
CA ARG A 11 11.72 16.27 43.11
C ARG A 11 10.83 15.46 42.20
N ILE A 12 10.12 14.45 42.71
CA ILE A 12 9.12 13.70 41.94
C ILE A 12 7.93 14.62 41.56
N ASP A 13 7.48 15.45 42.48
CA ASP A 13 6.39 16.39 42.20
C ASP A 13 6.80 17.44 41.15
N GLU A 14 8.02 17.98 41.21
CA GLU A 14 8.59 18.86 40.20
C GLU A 14 8.66 18.12 38.83
N LEU A 15 9.17 16.89 38.78
CA LEU A 15 9.23 16.07 37.54
C LEU A 15 7.86 15.84 36.94
N ASN A 16 6.87 15.47 37.77
CA ASN A 16 5.50 15.24 37.32
C ASN A 16 4.87 16.51 36.75
N GLY A 17 5.07 17.66 37.40
CA GLY A 17 4.63 18.95 36.90
C GLY A 17 5.24 19.32 35.53
N ILE A 18 6.54 19.07 35.35
CA ILE A 18 7.23 19.30 34.09
C ILE A 18 6.67 18.37 32.99
N LYS A 19 6.48 17.08 33.30
CA LYS A 19 5.94 16.09 32.33
C LYS A 19 4.50 16.43 31.94
N GLU A 20 3.67 16.85 32.91
CA GLU A 20 2.30 17.25 32.62
C GLU A 20 2.26 18.52 31.77
N SER A 21 3.08 19.51 32.07
CA SER A 21 3.22 20.72 31.23
C SER A 21 3.69 20.41 29.80
N ALA A 22 4.57 19.42 29.65
CA ALA A 22 5.01 18.97 28.33
C ALA A 22 3.90 18.27 27.55
N ARG A 23 2.95 17.62 28.22
CA ARG A 23 1.85 16.86 27.63
C ARG A 23 0.63 17.72 27.31
N SER A 24 0.18 18.51 28.28
CA SER A 24 -1.03 19.35 28.15
C SER A 24 -0.82 20.47 27.12
N GLY A 25 0.38 21.05 27.08
CA GLY A 25 0.69 22.17 26.18
C GLY A 25 -0.10 23.43 26.52
N ASP A 26 -0.32 24.30 25.54
CA ASP A 26 -1.13 25.51 25.64
C ASP A 26 -2.61 25.18 25.38
N GLU A 27 -3.50 25.57 26.31
CA GLU A 27 -4.94 25.28 26.25
C GLU A 27 -5.60 25.95 25.04
N SER A 28 -5.29 27.21 24.77
CA SER A 28 -5.84 27.96 23.65
C SER A 28 -5.41 27.35 22.31
N ALA A 29 -4.15 26.87 22.19
CA ALA A 29 -3.67 26.16 21.01
C ALA A 29 -4.36 24.81 20.83
N THR A 30 -4.72 24.12 21.93
CA THR A 30 -5.49 22.87 21.91
C THR A 30 -6.91 23.11 21.42
N GLU A 31 -7.61 24.12 21.98
CA GLU A 31 -8.95 24.52 21.54
C GLU A 31 -8.97 24.88 20.04
N HIS A 32 -7.95 25.61 19.58
CA HIS A 32 -7.82 25.96 18.15
C HIS A 32 -7.61 24.75 17.25
N GLN A 33 -6.89 23.73 17.72
CA GLN A 33 -6.71 22.45 17.00
C GLN A 33 -8.05 21.70 16.90
N HIS A 34 -8.76 21.55 18.02
CA HIS A 34 -10.06 20.88 18.05
C HIS A 34 -11.13 21.62 17.24
N ALA A 35 -11.13 22.96 17.24
CA ALA A 35 -12.04 23.76 16.42
C ALA A 35 -11.90 23.52 14.90
N LYS A 36 -10.76 22.97 14.47
CA LYS A 36 -10.51 22.54 13.08
C LYS A 36 -10.86 21.07 12.82
N GLY A 37 -11.47 20.38 13.78
CA GLY A 37 -11.75 18.94 13.70
C GLY A 37 -10.50 18.06 13.79
N LYS A 38 -9.42 18.56 14.40
CA LYS A 38 -8.13 17.87 14.50
C LYS A 38 -7.80 17.52 15.94
N LEU A 39 -7.22 16.36 16.15
CA LEU A 39 -6.74 15.89 17.44
C LEU A 39 -5.31 16.39 17.73
N THR A 40 -4.94 16.41 19.01
CA THR A 40 -3.55 16.66 19.44
C THR A 40 -2.67 15.43 19.20
N ALA A 41 -1.34 15.61 19.18
CA ALA A 41 -0.39 14.51 19.04
C ALA A 41 -0.58 13.40 20.08
N HIS A 42 -0.90 13.76 21.33
CA HIS A 42 -1.13 12.79 22.41
C HIS A 42 -2.44 12.02 22.25
N GLU A 43 -3.51 12.66 21.81
CA GLU A 43 -4.79 12.01 21.53
C GLU A 43 -4.65 11.01 20.37
N ARG A 44 -3.98 11.39 19.30
CA ARG A 44 -3.68 10.52 18.15
C ARG A 44 -2.88 9.27 18.57
N ILE A 45 -1.85 9.45 19.42
CA ILE A 45 -1.07 8.32 19.96
C ILE A 45 -1.95 7.43 20.85
N ALA A 46 -2.86 8.03 21.64
CA ALA A 46 -3.77 7.27 22.50
C ALA A 46 -4.81 6.46 21.72
N LEU A 47 -5.22 6.91 20.50
CA LEU A 47 -6.06 6.13 19.58
C LEU A 47 -5.28 5.00 18.91
N LEU A 48 -4.02 5.26 18.54
CA LEU A 48 -3.20 4.28 17.84
C LEU A 48 -2.77 3.11 18.73
N LEU A 49 -2.32 3.40 19.96
CA LEU A 49 -1.69 2.42 20.83
C LEU A 49 -2.67 1.85 21.87
N ASP A 50 -2.40 0.65 22.33
CA ASP A 50 -3.14 0.00 23.40
C ASP A 50 -3.11 0.88 24.67
N LYS A 51 -4.24 0.93 25.36
CA LYS A 51 -4.40 1.78 26.55
C LYS A 51 -3.31 1.54 27.59
N GLY A 52 -2.57 2.60 27.91
CA GLY A 52 -1.52 2.59 28.93
C GLY A 52 -0.17 2.00 28.48
N SER A 53 -0.03 1.59 27.22
CA SER A 53 1.22 1.00 26.71
C SER A 53 2.26 2.05 26.30
N PHE A 54 1.87 3.30 26.07
CA PHE A 54 2.78 4.32 25.54
C PHE A 54 3.92 4.67 26.49
N THR A 55 5.15 4.55 25.99
CA THR A 55 6.38 4.98 26.66
C THR A 55 7.05 6.08 25.84
N ALA A 56 7.08 7.29 26.37
CA ALA A 56 7.68 8.44 25.69
C ALA A 56 9.22 8.37 25.70
N VAL A 57 9.83 8.76 24.59
CA VAL A 57 11.28 8.91 24.43
C VAL A 57 11.63 10.37 24.24
N GLU A 58 12.56 10.89 25.05
CA GLU A 58 12.99 12.31 25.05
C GLU A 58 11.86 13.33 25.19
N PRO A 59 10.87 13.14 26.10
CA PRO A 59 9.74 14.08 26.25
C PRO A 59 10.18 15.48 26.73
N LEU A 60 11.31 15.59 27.39
CA LEU A 60 11.81 16.85 27.95
C LEU A 60 12.86 17.54 27.07
N ARG A 61 13.11 17.00 25.86
CA ARG A 61 14.08 17.61 24.94
C ARG A 61 13.55 18.94 24.40
N ARG A 62 14.47 19.92 24.25
CA ARG A 62 14.18 21.26 23.72
C ARG A 62 15.20 21.59 22.63
N HIS A 63 14.83 22.52 21.71
CA HIS A 63 15.77 23.04 20.72
C HIS A 63 16.88 23.87 21.37
N ARG A 64 17.98 23.99 20.63
CA ARG A 64 19.17 24.81 21.02
C ARG A 64 19.32 26.06 20.16
N ALA A 65 18.37 26.28 19.25
CA ALA A 65 18.40 27.40 18.33
C ALA A 65 18.44 28.75 19.06
N THR A 66 19.17 29.67 18.46
CA THR A 66 19.31 31.08 18.89
C THR A 66 18.93 31.99 17.73
N GLY A 67 18.46 33.18 18.02
CA GLY A 67 17.98 34.14 17.02
C GLY A 67 16.48 34.04 16.75
N PHE A 68 15.93 35.05 16.13
CA PHE A 68 14.52 35.18 15.76
C PHE A 68 13.54 34.97 16.92
N GLY A 69 13.98 35.22 18.17
CA GLY A 69 13.17 35.07 19.39
C GLY A 69 13.02 33.62 19.90
N LEU A 70 13.72 32.66 19.31
CA LEU A 70 13.68 31.26 19.73
C LEU A 70 14.28 31.04 21.13
N GLU A 71 15.21 31.89 21.57
CA GLU A 71 15.82 31.84 22.91
C GLU A 71 14.77 31.93 24.04
N ALA A 72 13.71 32.72 23.80
CA ALA A 72 12.64 32.94 24.75
C ALA A 72 11.54 31.86 24.69
N LYS A 73 11.46 31.10 23.60
CA LYS A 73 10.43 30.08 23.34
C LYS A 73 11.08 28.72 23.26
N LYS A 74 11.25 28.04 24.38
CA LYS A 74 11.83 26.69 24.47
C LYS A 74 10.83 25.67 25.04
N PRO A 75 9.78 25.31 24.29
CA PRO A 75 8.82 24.33 24.74
C PRO A 75 9.49 22.96 24.88
N TYR A 76 8.99 22.15 25.80
CA TYR A 76 9.36 20.74 25.87
C TYR A 76 8.86 20.01 24.62
N SER A 77 9.43 18.84 24.34
CA SER A 77 9.17 18.01 23.16
C SER A 77 9.61 18.60 21.81
N ASP A 78 9.83 19.90 21.68
CA ASP A 78 10.19 20.62 20.44
C ASP A 78 9.24 20.36 19.26
N GLY A 79 7.94 20.17 19.53
CA GLY A 79 6.92 20.00 18.50
C GLY A 79 6.80 18.59 17.91
N VAL A 80 7.42 17.57 18.54
CA VAL A 80 7.20 16.17 18.19
C VAL A 80 7.18 15.28 19.42
N VAL A 81 6.15 14.45 19.53
CA VAL A 81 6.02 13.40 20.54
C VAL A 81 6.57 12.11 19.94
N THR A 82 7.53 11.49 20.63
CA THR A 82 8.22 10.29 20.16
C THR A 82 8.19 9.22 21.24
N GLY A 83 8.00 7.96 20.84
CA GLY A 83 7.96 6.85 21.78
C GLY A 83 7.59 5.54 21.12
N TRP A 84 7.20 4.58 21.95
CA TRP A 84 6.73 3.27 21.53
C TRP A 84 5.63 2.78 22.47
N GLY A 85 4.87 1.82 22.01
CA GLY A 85 3.83 1.14 22.78
C GLY A 85 3.45 -0.16 22.08
N THR A 86 2.23 -0.63 22.31
CA THR A 86 1.74 -1.83 21.63
C THR A 86 0.47 -1.53 20.82
N VAL A 87 0.25 -2.31 19.77
CA VAL A 87 -1.00 -2.46 19.04
C VAL A 87 -1.33 -3.94 19.06
N ASP A 88 -2.45 -4.31 19.69
CA ASP A 88 -2.85 -5.70 19.90
C ASP A 88 -1.72 -6.55 20.51
N GLY A 89 -1.04 -5.97 21.52
CA GLY A 89 0.06 -6.57 22.26
C GLY A 89 1.43 -6.57 21.53
N ARG A 90 1.50 -6.18 20.26
CA ARG A 90 2.76 -6.13 19.48
C ARG A 90 3.40 -4.74 19.52
N THR A 91 4.71 -4.69 19.67
CA THR A 91 5.46 -3.43 19.74
C THR A 91 5.34 -2.63 18.45
N VAL A 92 5.04 -1.33 18.58
CA VAL A 92 5.00 -0.34 17.51
C VAL A 92 5.71 0.93 17.97
N PHE A 93 6.59 1.45 17.14
CA PHE A 93 7.22 2.76 17.35
C PHE A 93 6.41 3.85 16.68
N VAL A 94 6.35 5.03 17.31
CA VAL A 94 5.54 6.14 16.82
C VAL A 94 6.26 7.48 17.03
N TYR A 95 6.11 8.36 16.06
CA TYR A 95 6.30 9.79 16.28
C TYR A 95 5.09 10.57 15.75
N ALA A 96 4.71 11.61 16.48
CA ALA A 96 3.56 12.47 16.16
C ALA A 96 3.96 13.94 16.20
N HIS A 97 3.75 14.66 15.11
CA HIS A 97 3.97 16.11 15.09
C HIS A 97 2.92 16.80 15.95
N ASP A 98 3.36 17.70 16.81
CA ASP A 98 2.48 18.55 17.61
C ASP A 98 2.36 19.93 16.98
N PHE A 99 1.29 20.13 16.21
CA PHE A 99 1.05 21.38 15.50
C PHE A 99 0.92 22.60 16.42
N ARG A 100 0.60 22.40 17.71
CA ARG A 100 0.52 23.46 18.72
C ARG A 100 1.86 24.14 18.99
N ILE A 101 2.96 23.47 18.66
CA ILE A 101 4.34 23.92 18.88
C ILE A 101 4.99 24.21 17.52
N PHE A 102 5.21 25.49 17.21
CA PHE A 102 5.82 25.96 15.96
C PHE A 102 5.13 25.43 14.68
N GLY A 103 3.80 25.16 14.73
CA GLY A 103 3.07 24.55 13.62
C GLY A 103 3.58 23.17 13.21
N GLY A 104 4.14 22.40 14.14
CA GLY A 104 4.75 21.11 13.85
C GLY A 104 6.00 21.17 12.95
N ALA A 105 6.56 22.36 12.74
CA ALA A 105 7.70 22.54 11.84
C ALA A 105 8.97 21.87 12.39
N LEU A 106 9.67 21.16 11.50
CA LEU A 106 10.85 20.37 11.82
C LEU A 106 12.08 21.25 12.04
N GLY A 107 12.59 21.30 13.25
CA GLY A 107 13.89 21.86 13.61
C GLY A 107 14.94 20.78 13.86
N GLU A 108 16.15 21.19 14.27
CA GLU A 108 17.27 20.25 14.53
C GLU A 108 16.92 19.22 15.61
N ALA A 109 16.52 19.67 16.82
CA ALA A 109 16.20 18.76 17.94
C ALA A 109 14.95 17.91 17.65
N HIS A 110 13.97 18.47 16.97
CA HIS A 110 12.79 17.76 16.45
C HIS A 110 13.22 16.58 15.55
N ALA A 111 14.06 16.85 14.55
CA ALA A 111 14.58 15.82 13.64
C ALA A 111 15.39 14.75 14.37
N GLU A 112 16.29 15.12 15.28
CA GLU A 112 17.11 14.19 16.03
C GLU A 112 16.28 13.23 16.89
N LYS A 113 15.14 13.68 17.44
CA LYS A 113 14.18 12.81 18.15
C LYS A 113 13.56 11.78 17.20
N ILE A 114 13.15 12.21 16.00
CA ILE A 114 12.61 11.31 14.97
C ILE A 114 13.69 10.30 14.55
N HIS A 115 14.91 10.76 14.27
CA HIS A 115 16.04 9.88 13.93
C HIS A 115 16.24 8.79 14.96
N LYS A 116 16.20 9.15 16.26
CA LYS A 116 16.36 8.20 17.36
C LYS A 116 15.26 7.14 17.38
N ILE A 117 14.00 7.54 17.18
CA ILE A 117 12.88 6.58 17.14
C ILE A 117 12.98 5.65 15.94
N MET A 118 13.34 6.16 14.77
CA MET A 118 13.56 5.35 13.56
C MET A 118 14.69 4.34 13.76
N ASP A 119 15.81 4.76 14.35
CA ASP A 119 16.94 3.87 14.65
C ASP A 119 16.57 2.81 15.71
N MET A 120 15.69 3.14 16.66
CA MET A 120 15.19 2.19 17.67
C MET A 120 14.25 1.17 17.02
N ALA A 121 13.33 1.61 16.15
CA ALA A 121 12.40 0.74 15.44
C ALA A 121 13.14 -0.27 14.55
N GLU A 122 14.12 0.18 13.75
CA GLU A 122 14.96 -0.69 12.91
C GLU A 122 15.70 -1.74 13.77
N LYS A 123 16.32 -1.31 14.88
CA LYS A 123 17.05 -2.21 15.77
C LYS A 123 16.15 -3.22 16.50
N ALA A 124 14.97 -2.79 16.91
CA ALA A 124 13.99 -3.65 17.56
C ALA A 124 13.30 -4.61 16.59
N GLY A 125 13.32 -4.30 15.28
CA GLY A 125 12.57 -5.05 14.28
C GLY A 125 11.06 -4.90 14.49
N ALA A 126 10.57 -3.67 14.66
CA ALA A 126 9.15 -3.38 14.91
C ALA A 126 8.65 -2.26 14.00
N PRO A 127 7.35 -2.26 13.63
CA PRO A 127 6.76 -1.27 12.75
C PRO A 127 6.93 0.16 13.26
N LEU A 128 7.04 1.09 12.32
CA LEU A 128 7.09 2.53 12.57
C LEU A 128 5.86 3.22 12.00
N VAL A 129 5.13 3.95 12.84
CA VAL A 129 4.00 4.79 12.42
C VAL A 129 4.36 6.26 12.62
N SER A 130 4.22 7.06 11.57
CA SER A 130 4.38 8.52 11.62
C SER A 130 3.02 9.22 11.52
N LEU A 131 2.70 10.05 12.51
CA LEU A 131 1.48 10.87 12.56
C LEU A 131 1.87 12.31 12.20
N ASN A 132 1.67 12.65 10.92
CA ASN A 132 2.27 13.84 10.31
C ASN A 132 1.27 15.01 10.31
N ASP A 133 1.65 16.11 10.97
CA ASP A 133 0.91 17.36 11.03
C ASP A 133 1.90 18.52 11.20
N GLY A 134 2.52 18.96 10.11
CA GLY A 134 3.59 19.95 10.22
C GLY A 134 3.85 20.77 8.96
N ALA A 135 4.14 22.04 9.18
CA ALA A 135 4.34 23.06 8.14
C ALA A 135 5.67 22.93 7.34
N GLY A 136 6.38 21.80 7.45
CA GLY A 136 7.67 21.64 6.77
C GLY A 136 8.87 22.04 7.63
N ALA A 137 9.92 22.56 7.03
CA ALA A 137 11.15 22.95 7.73
C ALA A 137 10.96 24.24 8.57
N ARG A 138 11.48 24.24 9.80
CA ARG A 138 11.53 25.43 10.67
C ARG A 138 12.54 26.43 10.09
N ILE A 139 12.04 27.44 9.37
CA ILE A 139 12.87 28.39 8.60
C ILE A 139 13.89 29.11 9.49
N GLN A 140 13.54 29.40 10.74
CA GLN A 140 14.41 30.08 11.70
C GLN A 140 15.67 29.29 12.09
N GLU A 141 15.69 27.97 11.83
CA GLU A 141 16.85 27.10 12.04
C GLU A 141 17.67 26.85 10.78
N GLY A 142 17.24 27.43 9.64
CA GLY A 142 17.98 27.41 8.38
C GLY A 142 18.28 26.01 7.87
N VAL A 143 19.51 25.79 7.39
CA VAL A 143 19.94 24.53 6.77
C VAL A 143 19.95 23.34 7.73
N SER A 144 20.01 23.54 9.05
CA SER A 144 19.93 22.46 10.05
C SER A 144 18.59 21.71 9.97
N ALA A 145 17.48 22.44 9.70
CA ALA A 145 16.19 21.83 9.47
C ALA A 145 16.17 20.94 8.20
N LEU A 146 16.81 21.39 7.12
CA LEU A 146 16.93 20.60 5.88
C LEU A 146 17.79 19.34 6.09
N ALA A 147 18.90 19.47 6.83
CA ALA A 147 19.73 18.33 7.21
C ALA A 147 18.94 17.28 8.03
N GLY A 148 18.00 17.74 8.87
CA GLY A 148 17.07 16.90 9.59
C GLY A 148 16.22 16.02 8.67
N TYR A 149 15.61 16.58 7.63
CA TYR A 149 14.88 15.81 6.62
C TYR A 149 15.78 14.82 5.89
N GLY A 150 16.99 15.21 5.50
CA GLY A 150 17.96 14.30 4.88
C GLY A 150 18.26 13.08 5.75
N GLY A 151 18.34 13.26 7.07
CA GLY A 151 18.50 12.19 8.03
C GLY A 151 17.28 11.25 8.13
N ILE A 152 16.07 11.77 7.98
CA ILE A 152 14.83 10.99 7.93
C ILE A 152 14.79 10.16 6.63
N PHE A 153 15.01 10.78 5.46
CA PHE A 153 14.99 10.09 4.16
C PHE A 153 15.97 8.91 4.11
N LYS A 154 17.20 9.13 4.61
CA LYS A 154 18.20 8.06 4.73
C LYS A 154 17.67 6.87 5.55
N ARG A 155 16.96 7.14 6.65
CA ARG A 155 16.42 6.10 7.52
C ARG A 155 15.20 5.41 6.92
N ASN A 156 14.29 6.16 6.27
CA ASN A 156 13.19 5.54 5.51
C ASN A 156 13.73 4.54 4.48
N THR A 157 14.75 4.95 3.71
CA THR A 157 15.36 4.07 2.68
C THR A 157 16.03 2.84 3.32
N ARG A 158 16.70 2.98 4.46
CA ARG A 158 17.34 1.85 5.15
C ARG A 158 16.34 0.88 5.75
N ALA A 159 15.24 1.39 6.27
CA ALA A 159 14.17 0.58 6.87
C ALA A 159 13.24 -0.07 5.84
N SER A 160 13.29 0.38 4.57
CA SER A 160 12.48 -0.16 3.47
C SER A 160 12.73 -1.66 3.28
N GLY A 161 11.66 -2.45 3.35
CA GLY A 161 11.71 -3.91 3.31
C GLY A 161 12.35 -4.57 4.54
N VAL A 162 12.60 -3.82 5.62
CA VAL A 162 13.13 -4.33 6.89
C VAL A 162 12.05 -4.33 7.97
N ILE A 163 11.37 -3.21 8.14
CA ILE A 163 10.22 -3.04 9.04
C ILE A 163 9.11 -2.31 8.29
N PRO A 164 7.82 -2.60 8.55
CA PRO A 164 6.73 -1.83 7.98
C PRO A 164 6.78 -0.37 8.43
N GLN A 165 6.63 0.55 7.47
CA GLN A 165 6.61 1.99 7.67
C GLN A 165 5.27 2.55 7.20
N ILE A 166 4.52 3.17 8.10
CA ILE A 166 3.19 3.72 7.83
C ILE A 166 3.20 5.22 8.11
N SER A 167 2.80 6.01 7.13
CA SER A 167 2.64 7.46 7.25
C SER A 167 1.17 7.85 7.26
N VAL A 168 0.75 8.56 8.29
CA VAL A 168 -0.62 9.08 8.45
C VAL A 168 -0.56 10.60 8.36
N MET A 169 -1.21 11.16 7.34
CA MET A 169 -1.24 12.60 7.10
C MET A 169 -2.48 13.19 7.75
N LEU A 170 -2.28 14.01 8.76
CA LEU A 170 -3.32 14.58 9.64
C LEU A 170 -3.32 16.12 9.60
N GLY A 171 -2.54 16.67 8.68
CA GLY A 171 -2.43 18.11 8.47
C GLY A 171 -1.64 18.46 7.22
N PRO A 172 -1.36 19.74 6.98
CA PRO A 172 -0.58 20.17 5.83
C PRO A 172 0.87 19.69 5.94
N CYS A 173 1.41 19.15 4.85
CA CYS A 173 2.79 18.69 4.75
C CYS A 173 3.39 19.16 3.44
N ALA A 174 4.35 20.10 3.49
CA ALA A 174 4.96 20.73 2.33
C ALA A 174 6.45 20.44 2.24
N GLY A 175 6.99 20.43 1.02
CA GLY A 175 8.41 20.25 0.74
C GLY A 175 8.96 18.92 1.25
N GLY A 176 9.99 18.97 2.10
CA GLY A 176 10.61 17.78 2.70
C GLY A 176 9.63 16.88 3.46
N ALA A 177 8.61 17.46 4.07
CA ALA A 177 7.57 16.71 4.79
C ALA A 177 6.73 15.80 3.87
N ALA A 178 6.64 16.10 2.57
CA ALA A 178 5.93 15.27 1.60
C ALA A 178 6.78 14.10 1.07
N TYR A 179 8.10 14.23 1.04
CA TYR A 179 8.97 13.16 0.53
C TYR A 179 9.12 11.98 1.49
N SER A 180 9.19 12.22 2.80
CA SER A 180 9.30 11.12 3.77
C SER A 180 8.14 10.14 3.68
N PRO A 181 6.85 10.55 3.68
CA PRO A 181 5.73 9.64 3.46
C PRO A 181 5.82 8.86 2.14
N ALA A 182 6.24 9.49 1.05
CA ALA A 182 6.39 8.84 -0.25
C ALA A 182 7.48 7.73 -0.26
N LEU A 183 8.38 7.73 0.72
CA LEU A 183 9.39 6.68 0.92
C LEU A 183 8.91 5.55 1.85
N THR A 184 7.74 5.67 2.45
CA THR A 184 7.17 4.64 3.34
C THR A 184 6.32 3.63 2.59
N ASP A 185 5.89 2.56 3.25
CA ASP A 185 5.14 1.48 2.60
C ASP A 185 3.69 1.87 2.34
N PHE A 186 3.06 2.56 3.29
CA PHE A 186 1.67 3.01 3.19
C PHE A 186 1.51 4.46 3.61
N VAL A 187 0.65 5.18 2.88
CA VAL A 187 0.27 6.57 3.16
C VAL A 187 -1.24 6.65 3.34
N PHE A 188 -1.66 7.08 4.51
CA PHE A 188 -3.05 7.38 4.87
C PHE A 188 -3.26 8.88 4.89
N MET A 189 -4.38 9.36 4.40
CA MET A 189 -4.74 10.78 4.43
C MET A 189 -6.15 11.00 4.99
N VAL A 190 -6.34 12.10 5.70
CA VAL A 190 -7.67 12.55 6.13
C VAL A 190 -8.15 13.67 5.23
N ARG A 191 -9.38 13.54 4.68
CA ARG A 191 -9.98 14.56 3.80
C ARG A 191 -10.08 15.89 4.51
N GLU A 192 -10.09 16.97 3.74
CA GLU A 192 -10.21 18.37 4.19
C GLU A 192 -9.06 18.88 5.09
N THR A 193 -8.53 18.07 6.00
CA THR A 193 -7.53 18.49 6.98
C THR A 193 -6.09 18.22 6.56
N SER A 194 -5.85 17.24 5.68
CA SER A 194 -4.51 16.87 5.25
C SER A 194 -4.23 17.22 3.80
N GLN A 195 -3.03 17.74 3.56
CA GLN A 195 -2.53 18.03 2.21
C GLN A 195 -1.04 17.67 2.11
N MET A 196 -0.64 17.21 0.92
CA MET A 196 0.76 16.97 0.57
C MET A 196 1.08 17.67 -0.74
N PHE A 197 2.15 18.48 -0.77
CA PHE A 197 2.64 19.07 -2.02
C PHE A 197 4.11 19.49 -1.86
N ILE A 198 4.83 19.58 -2.96
CA ILE A 198 6.23 20.05 -2.95
C ILE A 198 6.27 21.54 -2.62
N THR A 199 5.41 22.33 -3.27
CA THR A 199 5.25 23.76 -3.04
C THR A 199 3.76 24.09 -2.97
N GLY A 200 3.39 25.00 -2.05
CA GLY A 200 2.00 25.38 -1.84
C GLY A 200 1.42 26.25 -2.98
N PRO A 201 0.08 26.46 -2.97
CA PRO A 201 -0.64 27.20 -4.01
C PRO A 201 -0.09 28.58 -4.33
N ASP A 202 0.40 29.33 -3.32
CA ASP A 202 0.96 30.68 -3.52
C ASP A 202 2.23 30.66 -4.39
N VAL A 203 3.08 29.64 -4.21
CA VAL A 203 4.30 29.47 -5.03
C VAL A 203 3.92 29.01 -6.44
N VAL A 204 2.96 28.10 -6.57
CA VAL A 204 2.41 27.67 -7.87
C VAL A 204 1.90 28.89 -8.64
N LYS A 205 1.05 29.71 -8.02
CA LYS A 205 0.54 30.94 -8.63
C LYS A 205 1.65 31.91 -9.04
N ALA A 206 2.68 32.10 -8.20
CA ALA A 206 3.79 33.00 -8.50
C ALA A 206 4.66 32.52 -9.67
N VAL A 207 4.81 31.21 -9.86
CA VAL A 207 5.73 30.63 -10.87
C VAL A 207 5.01 30.29 -12.17
N THR A 208 3.82 29.67 -12.10
CA THR A 208 3.09 29.19 -13.29
C THR A 208 1.87 30.04 -13.65
N GLY A 209 1.40 30.91 -12.74
CA GLY A 209 0.18 31.68 -12.90
C GLY A 209 -1.12 30.90 -12.62
N GLU A 210 -1.02 29.62 -12.25
CA GLU A 210 -2.18 28.78 -11.97
C GLU A 210 -2.79 29.10 -10.59
N GLU A 211 -4.11 29.22 -10.52
CA GLU A 211 -4.85 29.39 -9.27
C GLU A 211 -5.49 28.08 -8.86
N ILE A 212 -5.14 27.57 -7.68
CA ILE A 212 -5.65 26.32 -7.16
C ILE A 212 -5.77 26.37 -5.63
N THR A 213 -6.73 25.65 -5.06
CA THR A 213 -6.86 25.49 -3.59
C THR A 213 -5.84 24.46 -3.07
N GLN A 214 -5.59 24.46 -1.76
CA GLN A 214 -4.72 23.45 -1.14
C GLN A 214 -5.23 22.03 -1.40
N ASN A 215 -6.53 21.78 -1.20
CA ASN A 215 -7.14 20.47 -1.47
C ASN A 215 -7.11 20.11 -2.96
N GLY A 216 -7.33 21.07 -3.85
CA GLY A 216 -7.24 20.84 -5.30
C GLY A 216 -5.82 20.51 -5.76
N LEU A 217 -4.78 21.08 -5.10
CA LEU A 217 -3.39 20.82 -5.45
C LEU A 217 -2.86 19.49 -4.91
N GLY A 218 -3.18 19.16 -3.66
CA GLY A 218 -2.61 18.00 -2.99
C GLY A 218 -3.42 17.51 -1.80
N GLY A 219 -4.75 17.57 -1.87
CA GLY A 219 -5.65 16.97 -0.89
C GLY A 219 -5.73 15.46 -1.00
N ALA A 220 -6.41 14.83 -0.04
CA ALA A 220 -6.51 13.38 0.06
C ALA A 220 -7.08 12.73 -1.21
N ASP A 221 -8.13 13.29 -1.80
CA ASP A 221 -8.77 12.73 -3.01
C ASP A 221 -7.88 12.82 -4.26
N VAL A 222 -7.06 13.89 -4.38
CA VAL A 222 -6.08 14.00 -5.47
C VAL A 222 -5.02 12.90 -5.34
N HIS A 223 -4.51 12.70 -4.13
CA HIS A 223 -3.45 11.70 -3.93
C HIS A 223 -3.97 10.26 -3.91
N ALA A 224 -5.20 10.02 -3.47
CA ALA A 224 -5.79 8.69 -3.48
C ALA A 224 -6.39 8.27 -4.84
N GLY A 225 -6.84 9.23 -5.67
CA GLY A 225 -7.54 8.91 -6.92
C GLY A 225 -6.77 9.26 -8.19
N THR A 226 -5.82 10.21 -8.14
CA THR A 226 -5.12 10.71 -9.34
C THR A 226 -3.64 10.40 -9.32
N SER A 227 -2.91 10.78 -8.26
CA SER A 227 -1.46 10.61 -8.24
C SER A 227 -0.99 9.27 -7.68
N GLY A 228 -1.86 8.52 -6.98
CA GLY A 228 -1.51 7.25 -6.36
C GLY A 228 -0.51 7.37 -5.19
N VAL A 229 -0.25 8.57 -4.66
CA VAL A 229 0.65 8.76 -3.52
C VAL A 229 0.01 8.28 -2.23
N ALA A 230 -1.28 8.58 -2.01
CA ALA A 230 -2.02 8.07 -0.86
C ALA A 230 -2.65 6.72 -1.19
N HIS A 231 -2.44 5.76 -0.31
CA HIS A 231 -3.05 4.44 -0.41
C HIS A 231 -4.50 4.47 0.06
N PHE A 232 -4.81 5.35 1.02
CA PHE A 232 -6.11 5.43 1.67
C PHE A 232 -6.49 6.88 1.99
N ALA A 233 -7.80 7.19 1.90
CA ALA A 233 -8.38 8.48 2.26
C ALA A 233 -9.65 8.27 3.10
N TYR A 234 -9.67 8.86 4.31
CA TYR A 234 -10.77 8.75 5.26
C TYR A 234 -11.34 10.13 5.61
N ASP A 235 -12.55 10.17 6.18
CA ASP A 235 -13.23 11.44 6.45
C ASP A 235 -12.82 12.06 7.79
N ASP A 236 -12.31 11.24 8.74
CA ASP A 236 -11.91 11.68 10.08
C ASP A 236 -10.66 10.95 10.57
N GLU A 237 -10.02 11.51 11.62
CA GLU A 237 -8.78 10.99 12.19
C GLU A 237 -8.99 9.67 12.94
N GLU A 238 -10.12 9.50 13.62
CA GLU A 238 -10.45 8.31 14.42
C GLU A 238 -10.58 7.09 13.53
N THR A 239 -11.37 7.18 12.46
CA THR A 239 -11.53 6.12 11.46
C THR A 239 -10.19 5.83 10.80
N CYS A 240 -9.46 6.86 10.39
CA CYS A 240 -8.15 6.71 9.75
C CYS A 240 -7.16 5.94 10.63
N ILE A 241 -7.08 6.27 11.93
CA ILE A 241 -6.17 5.60 12.88
C ILE A 241 -6.65 4.17 13.20
N ALA A 242 -7.96 3.93 13.26
CA ALA A 242 -8.50 2.58 13.42
C ALA A 242 -8.09 1.66 12.25
N GLU A 243 -8.15 2.17 11.03
CA GLU A 243 -7.72 1.44 9.83
C GLU A 243 -6.20 1.18 9.79
N VAL A 244 -5.39 2.09 10.35
CA VAL A 244 -3.95 1.84 10.56
C VAL A 244 -3.74 0.66 11.53
N ARG A 245 -4.52 0.57 12.61
CA ARG A 245 -4.47 -0.58 13.53
C ARG A 245 -4.86 -1.87 12.82
N TYR A 246 -5.93 -1.83 12.01
CA TYR A 246 -6.36 -2.99 11.23
C TYR A 246 -5.28 -3.44 10.24
N LEU A 247 -4.67 -2.51 9.50
CA LEU A 247 -3.53 -2.85 8.63
C LEU A 247 -2.37 -3.49 9.42
N LEU A 248 -2.01 -2.94 10.59
CA LEU A 248 -0.98 -3.53 11.44
C LEU A 248 -1.29 -4.97 11.87
N ALA A 249 -2.57 -5.34 12.05
CA ALA A 249 -2.98 -6.70 12.37
C ALA A 249 -2.76 -7.68 11.19
N LEU A 250 -2.67 -7.18 9.97
CA LEU A 250 -2.37 -7.96 8.75
C LEU A 250 -0.87 -8.04 8.43
N LEU A 251 -0.02 -7.25 9.09
CA LEU A 251 1.40 -7.18 8.76
C LEU A 251 2.28 -7.89 9.79
N PRO A 252 3.41 -8.50 9.37
CA PRO A 252 4.43 -8.96 10.31
C PRO A 252 5.10 -7.77 11.00
N SER A 253 5.81 -8.01 12.09
CA SER A 253 6.56 -6.94 12.77
C SER A 253 7.80 -6.50 11.95
N ASN A 254 8.38 -7.42 11.18
CA ASN A 254 9.57 -7.18 10.37
C ASN A 254 9.72 -8.28 9.29
N ASN A 255 10.70 -8.13 8.41
CA ASN A 255 10.97 -9.05 7.30
C ASN A 255 11.50 -10.44 7.68
N ARG A 256 11.66 -10.75 8.97
CA ARG A 256 12.09 -12.06 9.47
C ARG A 256 10.97 -12.86 10.10
N GLU A 257 9.81 -12.25 10.23
CA GLU A 257 8.61 -12.83 10.83
C GLU A 257 7.53 -13.05 9.78
N LEU A 258 6.58 -13.89 10.11
CA LEU A 258 5.33 -14.03 9.34
C LEU A 258 4.26 -13.12 9.94
N ALA A 259 3.27 -12.78 9.12
CA ALA A 259 2.09 -12.07 9.59
C ALA A 259 1.34 -12.89 10.67
N PRO A 260 0.66 -12.23 11.62
CA PRO A 260 -0.11 -12.92 12.66
C PRO A 260 -1.19 -13.82 12.06
N VAL A 261 -1.34 -15.02 12.63
CA VAL A 261 -2.40 -15.96 12.26
C VAL A 261 -3.62 -15.72 13.14
N GLU A 262 -4.78 -15.57 12.53
CA GLU A 262 -6.05 -15.34 13.23
C GLU A 262 -7.17 -16.12 12.55
N HIS A 263 -7.60 -17.21 13.18
CA HIS A 263 -8.68 -18.05 12.66
C HIS A 263 -10.03 -17.47 13.04
N SER A 264 -10.87 -17.19 12.05
CA SER A 264 -12.23 -16.67 12.24
C SER A 264 -13.27 -17.75 12.54
N GLY A 265 -12.98 -18.98 12.18
CA GLY A 265 -13.92 -20.10 12.24
C GLY A 265 -14.63 -20.36 10.91
N ASP A 266 -14.37 -19.59 9.85
CA ASP A 266 -14.86 -19.87 8.49
C ASP A 266 -14.22 -21.17 7.97
N PRO A 267 -15.02 -22.21 7.62
CA PRO A 267 -14.48 -23.53 7.28
C PRO A 267 -13.53 -23.46 6.07
N ALA A 268 -12.37 -24.08 6.20
CA ALA A 268 -11.36 -24.15 5.13
C ALA A 268 -11.83 -24.92 3.90
N ASP A 269 -12.78 -25.84 4.08
CA ASP A 269 -13.32 -26.75 3.08
C ASP A 269 -14.74 -26.38 2.60
N ARG A 270 -15.27 -25.20 2.97
CA ARG A 270 -16.57 -24.76 2.46
C ARG A 270 -16.53 -24.60 0.95
N LEU A 271 -17.60 -25.04 0.30
CA LEU A 271 -17.77 -24.88 -1.14
C LEU A 271 -18.23 -23.45 -1.47
N ASN A 272 -17.69 -22.90 -2.54
CA ASN A 272 -18.02 -21.56 -3.02
C ASN A 272 -19.07 -21.62 -4.15
N GLU A 273 -20.30 -22.06 -3.84
CA GLU A 273 -21.37 -22.23 -4.85
C GLU A 273 -21.65 -20.94 -5.64
N ALA A 274 -21.56 -19.77 -5.01
CA ALA A 274 -21.80 -18.48 -5.67
C ALA A 274 -20.82 -18.20 -6.83
N LEU A 275 -19.62 -18.80 -6.83
CA LEU A 275 -18.64 -18.60 -7.90
C LEU A 275 -19.10 -19.11 -9.26
N LEU A 276 -20.08 -20.04 -9.30
CA LEU A 276 -20.66 -20.54 -10.55
C LEU A 276 -21.44 -19.46 -11.31
N ASP A 277 -22.00 -18.47 -10.59
CA ASP A 277 -22.84 -17.42 -11.14
C ASP A 277 -22.15 -16.04 -11.18
N LEU A 278 -21.13 -15.82 -10.32
CA LEU A 278 -20.44 -14.53 -10.20
C LEU A 278 -19.62 -14.18 -11.42
N VAL A 279 -18.98 -15.18 -12.05
CA VAL A 279 -18.12 -14.94 -13.22
C VAL A 279 -18.85 -15.39 -14.50
N PRO A 280 -19.30 -14.44 -15.34
CA PRO A 280 -19.99 -14.76 -16.58
C PRO A 280 -19.10 -15.55 -17.54
N THR A 281 -19.69 -16.55 -18.21
CA THR A 281 -19.01 -17.33 -19.25
C THR A 281 -18.71 -16.52 -20.51
N GLN A 282 -19.50 -15.46 -20.76
CA GLN A 282 -19.30 -14.57 -21.90
C GLN A 282 -18.16 -13.59 -21.64
N SER A 283 -17.12 -13.63 -22.46
CA SER A 283 -15.90 -12.83 -22.30
C SER A 283 -16.11 -11.31 -22.32
N GLY A 284 -17.17 -10.81 -22.94
CA GLY A 284 -17.52 -9.39 -23.03
C GLY A 284 -18.32 -8.86 -21.82
N GLN A 285 -18.82 -9.72 -20.94
CA GLN A 285 -19.66 -9.32 -19.82
C GLN A 285 -18.82 -8.90 -18.62
N ALA A 286 -19.11 -7.70 -18.05
CA ALA A 286 -18.40 -7.18 -16.89
C ALA A 286 -18.91 -7.81 -15.58
N TYR A 287 -18.02 -7.92 -14.59
CA TYR A 287 -18.33 -8.26 -13.20
C TYR A 287 -17.27 -7.64 -12.29
N ASP A 288 -17.61 -7.43 -11.01
CA ASP A 288 -16.66 -6.92 -10.01
C ASP A 288 -15.91 -8.08 -9.36
N ILE A 289 -14.59 -8.09 -9.53
CA ILE A 289 -13.71 -9.14 -8.99
C ILE A 289 -13.71 -9.17 -7.45
N ARG A 290 -14.08 -8.07 -6.78
CA ARG A 290 -14.17 -8.02 -5.31
C ARG A 290 -15.15 -9.06 -4.79
N LYS A 291 -16.25 -9.33 -5.53
CA LYS A 291 -17.21 -10.38 -5.16
C LYS A 291 -16.60 -11.79 -5.17
N VAL A 292 -15.68 -12.05 -6.09
CA VAL A 292 -14.94 -13.31 -6.11
C VAL A 292 -13.96 -13.39 -4.94
N ILE A 293 -13.29 -12.28 -4.62
CA ILE A 293 -12.39 -12.20 -3.47
C ILE A 293 -13.17 -12.44 -2.17
N GLU A 294 -14.27 -11.70 -1.94
CA GLU A 294 -15.16 -11.84 -0.78
C GLU A 294 -15.65 -13.29 -0.60
N GLU A 295 -15.98 -13.98 -1.69
CA GLU A 295 -16.44 -15.36 -1.63
C GLU A 295 -15.34 -16.35 -1.23
N VAL A 296 -14.09 -16.07 -1.56
CA VAL A 296 -12.95 -16.99 -1.36
C VAL A 296 -12.27 -16.82 -0.01
N VAL A 297 -12.14 -15.58 0.48
CA VAL A 297 -11.39 -15.25 1.70
C VAL A 297 -12.18 -15.53 2.98
N ASP A 298 -11.50 -15.52 4.13
CA ASP A 298 -12.14 -15.72 5.43
C ASP A 298 -13.15 -14.60 5.71
N ASP A 299 -14.41 -15.00 6.05
CA ASP A 299 -15.54 -14.10 6.33
C ASP A 299 -15.83 -13.04 5.26
N GLY A 300 -15.28 -13.17 4.07
CA GLY A 300 -15.38 -12.18 3.01
C GLY A 300 -14.59 -10.89 3.29
N ASP A 301 -13.72 -10.90 4.28
CA ASP A 301 -13.00 -9.72 4.73
C ASP A 301 -11.65 -9.53 3.99
N HIS A 302 -11.49 -8.37 3.36
CA HIS A 302 -10.25 -8.03 2.68
C HIS A 302 -9.96 -6.52 2.73
N PHE A 303 -8.70 -6.17 2.89
CA PHE A 303 -8.21 -4.80 2.98
C PHE A 303 -7.64 -4.36 1.63
N GLU A 304 -8.44 -3.65 0.83
CA GLU A 304 -8.04 -3.20 -0.51
C GLU A 304 -7.10 -2.00 -0.46
N VAL A 305 -5.92 -2.13 -1.04
CA VAL A 305 -4.90 -1.08 -1.16
C VAL A 305 -5.13 -0.26 -2.43
N HIS A 306 -5.14 1.07 -2.34
CA HIS A 306 -5.47 1.98 -3.45
C HIS A 306 -6.84 1.71 -4.10
N PRO A 307 -7.95 1.67 -3.33
CA PRO A 307 -9.26 1.35 -3.92
C PRO A 307 -9.73 2.37 -4.96
N ALA A 308 -9.29 3.62 -4.85
CA ALA A 308 -9.66 4.70 -5.76
C ALA A 308 -8.69 4.91 -6.94
N TRP A 309 -7.49 4.33 -6.89
CA TRP A 309 -6.48 4.47 -7.95
C TRP A 309 -6.31 3.17 -8.72
N ALA A 310 -6.24 3.25 -10.05
CA ALA A 310 -6.15 2.09 -10.94
C ALA A 310 -7.15 0.97 -10.58
N PRO A 311 -8.48 1.24 -10.64
CA PRO A 311 -9.49 0.29 -10.17
C PRO A 311 -9.65 -0.96 -11.08
N ASN A 312 -8.98 -0.97 -12.23
CA ASN A 312 -8.84 -2.10 -13.14
C ASN A 312 -7.92 -3.22 -12.61
N LEU A 313 -7.14 -2.94 -11.55
CA LEU A 313 -6.38 -3.93 -10.81
C LEU A 313 -6.66 -3.77 -9.31
N VAL A 314 -7.22 -4.80 -8.68
CA VAL A 314 -7.44 -4.87 -7.23
C VAL A 314 -6.23 -5.49 -6.57
N CYS A 315 -5.69 -4.83 -5.55
CA CYS A 315 -4.64 -5.33 -4.68
C CYS A 315 -5.19 -5.34 -3.26
N SER A 316 -5.22 -6.49 -2.59
CA SER A 316 -5.80 -6.61 -1.25
C SER A 316 -4.96 -7.50 -0.35
N LEU A 317 -4.93 -7.17 0.94
CA LEU A 317 -4.53 -8.10 2.00
C LEU A 317 -5.79 -8.78 2.53
N ALA A 318 -5.74 -10.09 2.74
CA ALA A 318 -6.85 -10.88 3.26
C ALA A 318 -6.33 -12.09 4.05
N ARG A 319 -7.23 -12.87 4.64
CA ARG A 319 -6.86 -14.14 5.27
C ARG A 319 -7.46 -15.33 4.54
N LEU A 320 -6.71 -16.42 4.49
CA LEU A 320 -7.15 -17.75 4.08
C LEU A 320 -6.75 -18.74 5.17
N ASP A 321 -7.74 -19.33 5.84
CA ASP A 321 -7.56 -20.18 7.01
C ASP A 321 -6.71 -19.51 8.10
N GLY A 322 -7.01 -18.23 8.35
CA GLY A 322 -6.33 -17.39 9.33
C GLY A 322 -4.98 -16.82 8.91
N HIS A 323 -4.41 -17.27 7.81
CA HIS A 323 -3.10 -16.82 7.31
C HIS A 323 -3.25 -15.67 6.32
N VAL A 324 -2.45 -14.62 6.50
CA VAL A 324 -2.47 -13.44 5.62
C VAL A 324 -1.91 -13.78 4.24
N VAL A 325 -2.59 -13.30 3.21
CA VAL A 325 -2.19 -13.39 1.80
C VAL A 325 -2.36 -12.04 1.12
N GLY A 326 -1.52 -11.76 0.13
CA GLY A 326 -1.69 -10.66 -0.82
C GLY A 326 -2.45 -11.16 -2.06
N ILE A 327 -3.53 -10.48 -2.41
CA ILE A 327 -4.33 -10.79 -3.59
C ILE A 327 -4.09 -9.72 -4.65
N VAL A 328 -3.77 -10.14 -5.88
CA VAL A 328 -3.67 -9.27 -7.06
C VAL A 328 -4.65 -9.78 -8.10
N ALA A 329 -5.65 -8.96 -8.46
CA ALA A 329 -6.76 -9.42 -9.29
C ALA A 329 -7.14 -8.40 -10.37
N ASN A 330 -7.28 -8.83 -11.62
CA ASN A 330 -7.85 -7.98 -12.67
C ASN A 330 -9.34 -7.72 -12.40
N ASN A 331 -9.79 -6.48 -12.54
CA ASN A 331 -11.18 -6.12 -12.32
C ASN A 331 -11.93 -5.81 -13.64
N PRO A 332 -12.69 -6.75 -14.20
CA PRO A 332 -13.44 -6.52 -15.45
C PRO A 332 -14.51 -5.44 -15.37
N ALA A 333 -14.96 -5.04 -14.18
CA ALA A 333 -15.89 -3.91 -14.01
C ALA A 333 -15.24 -2.56 -14.35
N ALA A 334 -13.92 -2.48 -14.29
CA ALA A 334 -13.16 -1.28 -14.62
C ALA A 334 -12.25 -1.56 -15.84
N MET A 335 -12.43 -0.83 -16.94
CA MET A 335 -11.64 -0.94 -18.16
C MET A 335 -11.44 -2.39 -18.64
N ALA A 336 -12.44 -3.26 -18.44
CA ALA A 336 -12.39 -4.70 -18.76
C ALA A 336 -11.23 -5.49 -18.11
N GLY A 337 -10.60 -4.96 -17.07
CA GLY A 337 -9.45 -5.59 -16.39
C GLY A 337 -8.12 -5.50 -17.15
N VAL A 338 -7.98 -4.59 -18.12
CA VAL A 338 -6.69 -4.39 -18.84
C VAL A 338 -5.60 -3.93 -17.90
N LEU A 339 -4.34 -4.17 -18.25
CA LEU A 339 -3.19 -3.57 -17.61
C LEU A 339 -2.83 -2.26 -18.32
N ASP A 340 -2.90 -1.15 -17.61
CA ASP A 340 -2.38 0.15 -18.03
C ASP A 340 -1.14 0.53 -17.19
N ILE A 341 -0.65 1.74 -17.38
CA ILE A 341 0.50 2.28 -16.67
C ILE A 341 0.28 2.23 -15.16
N GLU A 342 -0.85 2.73 -14.70
CA GLU A 342 -1.15 2.88 -13.26
C GLU A 342 -1.39 1.52 -12.59
N ALA A 343 -2.12 0.63 -13.22
CA ALA A 343 -2.32 -0.74 -12.74
C ALA A 343 -0.99 -1.49 -12.63
N SER A 344 -0.08 -1.30 -13.60
CA SER A 344 1.24 -1.91 -13.58
C SER A 344 2.10 -1.40 -12.41
N GLU A 345 2.06 -0.11 -12.10
CA GLU A 345 2.79 0.47 -10.97
C GLU A 345 2.19 0.05 -9.63
N LYS A 346 0.86 0.08 -9.50
CA LYS A 346 0.12 -0.40 -8.32
C LYS A 346 0.46 -1.85 -8.00
N GLY A 347 0.30 -2.73 -8.99
CA GLY A 347 0.60 -4.15 -8.84
C GLY A 347 2.06 -4.43 -8.50
N ALA A 348 3.00 -3.76 -9.19
CA ALA A 348 4.44 -3.93 -8.94
C ALA A 348 4.81 -3.56 -7.51
N ARG A 349 4.32 -2.41 -7.02
CA ARG A 349 4.58 -1.95 -5.64
C ARG A 349 4.01 -2.92 -4.61
N PHE A 350 2.78 -3.39 -4.82
CA PHE A 350 2.11 -4.32 -3.91
C PHE A 350 2.81 -5.70 -3.86
N VAL A 351 3.17 -6.26 -5.02
CA VAL A 351 3.92 -7.53 -5.10
C VAL A 351 5.26 -7.43 -4.40
N GLN A 352 6.02 -6.35 -4.61
CA GLN A 352 7.29 -6.11 -3.93
C GLN A 352 7.13 -5.98 -2.42
N PHE A 353 6.07 -5.30 -1.96
CA PHE A 353 5.75 -5.18 -0.55
C PHE A 353 5.46 -6.56 0.07
N CYS A 354 4.59 -7.36 -0.54
CA CYS A 354 4.26 -8.70 -0.07
C CYS A 354 5.51 -9.59 0.02
N ASP A 355 6.37 -9.56 -1.01
CA ASP A 355 7.62 -10.32 -1.02
C ASP A 355 8.59 -9.87 0.10
N ALA A 356 8.74 -8.56 0.29
CA ALA A 356 9.61 -8.01 1.34
C ALA A 356 9.18 -8.41 2.75
N PHE A 357 7.89 -8.68 2.97
CA PHE A 357 7.31 -8.99 4.28
C PHE A 357 6.75 -10.40 4.40
N ASN A 358 7.23 -11.35 3.60
CA ASN A 358 6.89 -12.77 3.67
C ASN A 358 5.38 -13.07 3.51
N ILE A 359 4.65 -12.24 2.77
CA ILE A 359 3.21 -12.41 2.53
C ILE A 359 3.03 -13.19 1.22
N PRO A 360 2.47 -14.41 1.24
CA PRO A 360 2.19 -15.19 0.02
C PRO A 360 1.25 -14.44 -0.93
N LEU A 361 1.39 -14.69 -2.23
CA LEU A 361 0.61 -14.04 -3.28
C LEU A 361 -0.38 -15.01 -3.93
N VAL A 362 -1.61 -14.54 -4.12
CA VAL A 362 -2.66 -15.18 -4.92
C VAL A 362 -3.03 -14.20 -6.04
N THR A 363 -2.84 -14.63 -7.29
CA THR A 363 -3.15 -13.81 -8.46
C THR A 363 -4.39 -14.36 -9.15
N LEU A 364 -5.47 -13.55 -9.23
CA LEU A 364 -6.71 -13.88 -9.91
C LEU A 364 -6.74 -13.21 -11.28
N VAL A 365 -6.68 -14.01 -12.35
CA VAL A 365 -6.44 -13.52 -13.70
C VAL A 365 -7.72 -13.48 -14.53
N ASP A 366 -8.09 -12.29 -14.98
CA ASP A 366 -9.07 -12.06 -16.06
C ASP A 366 -8.64 -10.83 -16.87
N VAL A 367 -7.63 -11.02 -17.75
CA VAL A 367 -6.94 -9.94 -18.43
C VAL A 367 -7.00 -10.07 -19.95
N PRO A 368 -7.57 -9.09 -20.67
CA PRO A 368 -7.60 -9.11 -22.14
C PRO A 368 -6.29 -8.65 -22.78
N GLY A 369 -5.38 -8.02 -22.04
CA GLY A 369 -4.12 -7.48 -22.54
C GLY A 369 -3.64 -6.25 -21.80
N PHE A 370 -2.55 -5.66 -22.29
CA PHE A 370 -2.19 -4.27 -21.95
C PHE A 370 -3.06 -3.29 -22.72
N LEU A 371 -3.34 -2.13 -22.12
CA LEU A 371 -4.12 -1.08 -22.78
C LEU A 371 -3.37 -0.52 -23.99
N PRO A 372 -3.89 -0.66 -25.22
CA PRO A 372 -3.27 -0.07 -26.40
C PRO A 372 -3.57 1.43 -26.48
N GLY A 373 -2.71 2.18 -27.13
CA GLY A 373 -2.96 3.58 -27.44
C GLY A 373 -1.72 4.46 -27.42
N VAL A 374 -1.77 5.56 -28.16
CA VAL A 374 -0.67 6.52 -28.28
C VAL A 374 -0.30 7.09 -26.91
N ASP A 375 -1.28 7.42 -26.09
CA ASP A 375 -1.06 7.95 -24.74
C ASP A 375 -0.29 6.96 -23.86
N GLN A 376 -0.68 5.68 -23.84
CA GLN A 376 0.01 4.64 -23.08
C GLN A 376 1.45 4.44 -23.57
N GLU A 377 1.67 4.38 -24.89
CA GLU A 377 3.01 4.23 -25.46
C GLU A 377 3.92 5.44 -25.14
N HIS A 378 3.42 6.67 -25.32
CA HIS A 378 4.18 7.90 -25.06
C HIS A 378 4.45 8.10 -23.57
N ASN A 379 3.55 7.71 -22.69
CA ASN A 379 3.74 7.76 -21.24
C ASN A 379 4.50 6.54 -20.68
N GLY A 380 4.99 5.65 -21.54
CA GLY A 380 5.96 4.62 -21.20
C GLY A 380 5.37 3.34 -20.63
N ILE A 381 4.26 2.83 -21.18
CA ILE A 381 3.65 1.54 -20.79
C ILE A 381 4.67 0.39 -20.80
N ILE A 382 5.60 0.36 -21.76
CA ILE A 382 6.65 -0.69 -21.82
C ILE A 382 7.53 -0.63 -20.56
N ARG A 383 8.01 0.54 -20.20
CA ARG A 383 8.88 0.75 -19.04
C ARG A 383 8.15 0.48 -17.72
N ARG A 384 6.92 0.99 -17.60
CA ARG A 384 6.11 0.87 -16.38
C ARG A 384 5.48 -0.51 -16.25
N GLY A 385 5.02 -1.12 -17.35
CA GLY A 385 4.56 -2.51 -17.37
C GLY A 385 5.67 -3.51 -17.01
N ALA A 386 6.92 -3.22 -17.40
CA ALA A 386 8.07 -4.02 -17.00
C ALA A 386 8.32 -4.05 -15.49
N LYS A 387 7.84 -3.06 -14.72
CA LYS A 387 7.92 -3.06 -13.25
C LYS A 387 7.15 -4.22 -12.64
N LEU A 388 5.93 -4.48 -13.12
CA LEU A 388 5.10 -5.58 -12.63
C LEU A 388 5.71 -6.94 -12.96
N LEU A 389 6.19 -7.10 -14.19
CA LEU A 389 6.93 -8.31 -14.60
C LEU A 389 8.16 -8.53 -13.71
N TYR A 390 8.95 -7.47 -13.48
CA TYR A 390 10.12 -7.54 -12.62
C TYR A 390 9.77 -7.95 -11.20
N ALA A 391 8.71 -7.37 -10.63
CA ALA A 391 8.26 -7.65 -9.27
C ALA A 391 7.92 -9.14 -9.10
N TYR A 392 7.13 -9.71 -9.99
CA TYR A 392 6.80 -11.14 -9.95
C TYR A 392 8.01 -12.04 -10.18
N CYS A 393 8.85 -11.75 -11.18
CA CYS A 393 10.06 -12.54 -11.43
C CYS A 393 11.06 -12.52 -10.26
N ASN A 394 11.03 -11.46 -9.44
CA ASN A 394 11.92 -11.29 -8.30
C ASN A 394 11.35 -11.85 -7.00
N ALA A 395 10.04 -12.05 -6.93
CA ALA A 395 9.37 -12.49 -5.70
C ALA A 395 9.74 -13.93 -5.32
N THR A 396 10.03 -14.11 -4.03
CA THR A 396 10.49 -15.38 -3.42
C THR A 396 9.42 -16.05 -2.57
N VAL A 397 8.37 -15.32 -2.18
CA VAL A 397 7.24 -15.87 -1.42
C VAL A 397 6.46 -16.91 -2.21
N PRO A 398 5.63 -17.76 -1.56
CA PRO A 398 4.67 -18.61 -2.27
C PRO A 398 3.79 -17.81 -3.22
N ARG A 399 3.63 -18.29 -4.46
CA ARG A 399 2.83 -17.62 -5.50
C ARG A 399 1.92 -18.62 -6.20
N ILE A 400 0.60 -18.33 -6.16
CA ILE A 400 -0.41 -19.14 -6.83
C ILE A 400 -1.17 -18.25 -7.81
N SER A 401 -1.19 -18.63 -9.07
CA SER A 401 -1.98 -17.98 -10.12
C SER A 401 -3.22 -18.80 -10.43
N LEU A 402 -4.38 -18.15 -10.55
CA LEU A 402 -5.64 -18.78 -10.94
C LEU A 402 -6.27 -17.98 -12.08
N VAL A 403 -6.37 -18.59 -13.25
CA VAL A 403 -7.04 -18.02 -14.42
C VAL A 403 -8.55 -18.28 -14.32
N LEU A 404 -9.33 -17.20 -14.15
CA LEU A 404 -10.78 -17.28 -14.01
C LEU A 404 -11.46 -17.33 -15.37
N ARG A 405 -11.09 -16.42 -16.29
CA ARG A 405 -11.75 -16.29 -17.60
C ARG A 405 -10.77 -15.97 -18.73
N LYS A 406 -10.34 -14.73 -18.91
CA LYS A 406 -9.43 -14.31 -19.99
C LYS A 406 -7.98 -14.24 -19.52
N ALA A 407 -7.07 -14.70 -20.35
CA ALA A 407 -5.64 -14.51 -20.12
C ALA A 407 -4.93 -14.41 -21.49
N TYR A 408 -4.80 -13.17 -22.02
CA TYR A 408 -4.32 -12.96 -23.37
C TYR A 408 -2.96 -12.25 -23.44
N GLY A 409 -2.15 -12.73 -24.37
CA GLY A 409 -0.91 -12.10 -24.79
C GLY A 409 0.14 -11.95 -23.70
N GLY A 410 0.91 -10.86 -23.76
CA GLY A 410 1.93 -10.54 -22.76
C GLY A 410 1.37 -10.30 -21.36
N ALA A 411 0.15 -9.83 -21.25
CA ALA A 411 -0.50 -9.61 -19.95
C ALA A 411 -0.76 -10.93 -19.19
N TYR A 412 -1.11 -12.03 -19.89
CA TYR A 412 -1.15 -13.37 -19.28
C TYR A 412 0.17 -13.73 -18.62
N ILE A 413 1.29 -13.47 -19.30
CA ILE A 413 2.62 -13.78 -18.76
C ILE A 413 2.88 -12.95 -17.51
N VAL A 414 2.61 -11.64 -17.57
CA VAL A 414 2.89 -10.68 -16.50
C VAL A 414 2.04 -10.91 -15.25
N MET A 415 0.81 -11.42 -15.41
CA MET A 415 -0.08 -11.76 -14.30
C MET A 415 0.27 -13.12 -13.68
N ASP A 416 1.53 -13.24 -13.25
CA ASP A 416 2.07 -14.36 -12.48
C ASP A 416 1.88 -15.74 -13.15
N SER A 417 2.19 -15.84 -14.45
CA SER A 417 2.13 -17.13 -15.13
C SER A 417 3.21 -18.09 -14.62
N ARG A 418 3.00 -19.40 -14.84
CA ARG A 418 3.99 -20.44 -14.55
C ARG A 418 5.36 -20.14 -15.17
N SER A 419 5.39 -19.57 -16.37
CA SER A 419 6.63 -19.30 -17.12
C SER A 419 7.53 -18.24 -16.47
N ILE A 420 6.98 -17.39 -15.58
CA ILE A 420 7.75 -16.41 -14.79
C ILE A 420 7.91 -16.83 -13.32
N GLY A 421 7.55 -18.08 -12.99
CA GLY A 421 7.89 -18.71 -11.73
C GLY A 421 6.77 -18.77 -10.69
N ALA A 422 5.49 -18.71 -11.08
CA ALA A 422 4.41 -19.10 -10.17
C ALA A 422 4.63 -20.55 -9.69
N ASP A 423 4.45 -20.81 -8.41
CA ASP A 423 4.64 -22.14 -7.84
C ASP A 423 3.53 -23.11 -8.28
N LEU A 424 2.31 -22.58 -8.38
CA LEU A 424 1.16 -23.27 -8.96
C LEU A 424 0.39 -22.32 -9.88
N ALA A 425 0.04 -22.81 -11.07
CA ALA A 425 -0.81 -22.13 -12.03
C ALA A 425 -2.07 -22.96 -12.24
N LEU A 426 -3.22 -22.42 -11.84
CA LEU A 426 -4.52 -23.07 -11.88
C LEU A 426 -5.45 -22.37 -12.87
N ALA A 427 -6.50 -23.05 -13.28
CA ALA A 427 -7.49 -22.48 -14.18
C ALA A 427 -8.89 -23.01 -13.89
N TRP A 428 -9.93 -22.20 -14.16
CA TRP A 428 -11.30 -22.67 -14.20
C TRP A 428 -11.63 -23.26 -15.59
N PRO A 429 -12.65 -24.15 -15.72
CA PRO A 429 -12.98 -24.80 -16.98
C PRO A 429 -13.42 -23.84 -18.10
N THR A 430 -13.90 -22.65 -17.73
CA THR A 430 -14.46 -21.63 -18.63
C THR A 430 -13.43 -20.61 -19.13
N ASN A 431 -12.16 -20.77 -18.78
CA ASN A 431 -11.14 -19.80 -19.17
C ASN A 431 -10.70 -19.91 -20.62
N GLU A 432 -10.15 -18.81 -21.12
CA GLU A 432 -9.51 -18.69 -22.42
C GLU A 432 -8.06 -18.20 -22.24
N ILE A 433 -7.07 -19.07 -22.52
CA ILE A 433 -5.66 -18.71 -22.49
C ILE A 433 -5.14 -18.69 -23.94
N ALA A 434 -4.69 -17.52 -24.44
CA ALA A 434 -4.28 -17.37 -25.82
C ALA A 434 -3.28 -16.23 -26.05
N VAL A 435 -2.66 -16.24 -27.24
CA VAL A 435 -1.78 -15.14 -27.67
C VAL A 435 -2.57 -13.83 -27.85
N MET A 436 -3.81 -13.92 -28.30
CA MET A 436 -4.76 -12.80 -28.46
C MET A 436 -6.18 -13.34 -28.52
N GLY A 437 -7.18 -12.48 -28.38
CA GLY A 437 -8.59 -12.87 -28.54
C GLY A 437 -8.87 -13.49 -29.90
N ALA A 438 -9.81 -14.43 -29.95
CA ALA A 438 -10.09 -15.24 -31.14
C ALA A 438 -10.43 -14.41 -32.39
N GLU A 439 -11.11 -13.29 -32.23
CA GLU A 439 -11.45 -12.39 -33.35
C GLU A 439 -10.20 -11.79 -33.99
N GLY A 440 -9.27 -11.31 -33.17
CA GLY A 440 -7.97 -10.82 -33.63
C GLY A 440 -7.15 -11.90 -34.30
N ALA A 441 -7.09 -13.09 -33.67
CA ALA A 441 -6.36 -14.24 -34.19
C ALA A 441 -6.91 -14.70 -35.55
N ALA A 442 -8.22 -14.82 -35.71
CA ALA A 442 -8.85 -15.20 -36.95
C ALA A 442 -8.53 -14.21 -38.09
N ASN A 443 -8.56 -12.92 -37.81
CA ASN A 443 -8.23 -11.87 -38.78
C ASN A 443 -6.73 -11.89 -39.21
N VAL A 444 -5.83 -12.36 -38.37
CA VAL A 444 -4.40 -12.48 -38.69
C VAL A 444 -4.10 -13.79 -39.43
N VAL A 445 -4.53 -14.92 -38.86
CA VAL A 445 -4.17 -16.27 -39.35
C VAL A 445 -4.93 -16.63 -40.63
N PHE A 446 -6.22 -16.33 -40.69
CA PHE A 446 -7.13 -16.75 -41.78
C PHE A 446 -7.55 -15.59 -42.70
N ARG A 447 -6.84 -14.48 -42.68
CA ARG A 447 -7.19 -13.27 -43.44
C ARG A 447 -7.48 -13.52 -44.91
N ARG A 448 -6.62 -14.35 -45.57
CA ARG A 448 -6.76 -14.62 -47.00
C ARG A 448 -7.95 -15.54 -47.31
N GLU A 449 -8.19 -16.51 -46.45
CA GLU A 449 -9.31 -17.45 -46.58
C GLU A 449 -10.65 -16.74 -46.38
N ILE A 450 -10.74 -15.93 -45.33
CA ILE A 450 -11.94 -15.13 -45.04
C ILE A 450 -12.24 -14.19 -46.23
N ALA A 451 -11.23 -13.52 -46.76
CA ALA A 451 -11.42 -12.59 -47.87
C ALA A 451 -11.79 -13.27 -49.19
N ALA A 452 -11.47 -14.56 -49.37
CA ALA A 452 -11.78 -15.34 -50.58
C ALA A 452 -13.07 -16.15 -50.48
N ALA A 453 -13.75 -16.19 -49.34
CA ALA A 453 -14.98 -16.94 -49.13
C ALA A 453 -16.20 -16.24 -49.79
N ASP A 454 -17.16 -17.02 -50.25
CA ASP A 454 -18.41 -16.52 -50.81
C ASP A 454 -19.22 -15.69 -49.77
N ASP A 455 -19.13 -16.07 -48.49
CA ASP A 455 -19.64 -15.32 -47.33
C ASP A 455 -18.50 -15.10 -46.32
N PRO A 456 -17.85 -13.92 -46.37
CA PRO A 456 -16.72 -13.61 -45.47
C PRO A 456 -17.10 -13.55 -43.99
N ASP A 457 -18.33 -13.17 -43.66
CA ASP A 457 -18.76 -13.05 -42.25
C ASP A 457 -19.06 -14.44 -41.65
N ALA A 458 -19.71 -15.32 -42.39
CA ALA A 458 -19.90 -16.71 -41.98
C ALA A 458 -18.54 -17.45 -41.86
N ALA A 459 -17.65 -17.27 -42.84
CA ALA A 459 -16.30 -17.83 -42.77
C ALA A 459 -15.49 -17.34 -41.57
N ARG A 460 -15.58 -16.04 -41.25
CA ARG A 460 -14.96 -15.44 -40.05
C ARG A 460 -15.49 -16.08 -38.78
N ALA A 461 -16.83 -16.15 -38.62
CA ALA A 461 -17.47 -16.74 -37.46
C ALA A 461 -17.04 -18.21 -37.27
N GLN A 462 -16.96 -18.99 -38.35
CA GLN A 462 -16.48 -20.37 -38.32
C GLN A 462 -15.03 -20.45 -37.84
N ARG A 463 -14.13 -19.63 -38.39
CA ARG A 463 -12.71 -19.62 -38.00
C ARG A 463 -12.47 -19.16 -36.58
N ILE A 464 -13.28 -18.23 -36.06
CA ILE A 464 -13.26 -17.84 -34.65
C ILE A 464 -13.63 -19.03 -33.77
N ALA A 465 -14.71 -19.75 -34.08
CA ALA A 465 -15.14 -20.92 -33.33
C ALA A 465 -14.08 -22.04 -33.35
N GLU A 466 -13.52 -22.35 -34.52
CA GLU A 466 -12.44 -23.34 -34.66
C GLU A 466 -11.20 -22.96 -33.84
N TYR A 467 -10.79 -21.69 -33.86
CA TYR A 467 -9.63 -21.20 -33.09
C TYR A 467 -9.85 -21.34 -31.60
N LYS A 468 -11.04 -20.99 -31.11
CA LYS A 468 -11.43 -21.14 -29.70
C LYS A 468 -11.38 -22.60 -29.27
N ASP A 469 -12.01 -23.47 -30.04
CA ASP A 469 -12.09 -24.89 -29.75
C ASP A 469 -10.72 -25.59 -29.73
N GLN A 470 -9.82 -25.22 -30.63
CA GLN A 470 -8.51 -25.88 -30.76
C GLN A 470 -7.42 -25.34 -29.85
N LEU A 471 -7.42 -24.01 -29.51
CA LEU A 471 -6.25 -23.35 -28.94
C LEU A 471 -6.52 -22.54 -27.67
N MET A 472 -7.76 -22.21 -27.37
CA MET A 472 -8.04 -21.24 -26.28
C MET A 472 -8.59 -21.89 -25.01
N HIS A 473 -9.04 -23.13 -25.05
CA HIS A 473 -9.58 -23.82 -23.87
C HIS A 473 -8.48 -24.24 -22.87
N PRO A 474 -8.79 -24.36 -21.57
CA PRO A 474 -7.79 -24.63 -20.52
C PRO A 474 -7.03 -25.94 -20.71
N TYR A 475 -7.67 -26.95 -21.30
CA TYR A 475 -7.06 -28.29 -21.50
C TYR A 475 -5.87 -28.23 -22.45
N TYR A 476 -5.91 -27.33 -23.47
CA TYR A 476 -4.75 -27.11 -24.36
C TYR A 476 -3.54 -26.61 -23.56
N ALA A 477 -3.73 -25.70 -22.61
CA ALA A 477 -2.69 -25.20 -21.74
C ALA A 477 -2.21 -26.26 -20.74
N ALA A 478 -3.13 -27.06 -20.19
CA ALA A 478 -2.84 -28.15 -19.25
C ALA A 478 -2.01 -29.27 -19.91
N GLU A 479 -2.39 -29.72 -21.11
CA GLU A 479 -1.64 -30.73 -21.88
C GLU A 479 -0.18 -30.33 -22.14
N ARG A 480 0.11 -29.05 -22.18
CA ARG A 480 1.45 -28.48 -22.41
C ARG A 480 2.17 -28.11 -21.12
N GLY A 481 1.56 -28.36 -19.97
CA GLY A 481 2.14 -28.02 -18.68
C GLY A 481 2.29 -26.51 -18.45
N LEU A 482 1.46 -25.67 -19.08
CA LEU A 482 1.41 -24.23 -18.85
C LEU A 482 0.54 -23.87 -17.64
N ILE A 483 -0.37 -24.75 -17.28
CA ILE A 483 -1.11 -24.76 -16.01
C ILE A 483 -0.98 -26.13 -15.35
N ASP A 484 -1.11 -26.16 -14.02
CA ASP A 484 -0.91 -27.40 -13.24
C ASP A 484 -2.20 -28.19 -13.09
N ASP A 485 -3.35 -27.52 -12.99
CA ASP A 485 -4.66 -28.16 -12.89
C ASP A 485 -5.79 -27.24 -13.38
N VAL A 486 -6.89 -27.87 -13.80
CA VAL A 486 -8.17 -27.23 -14.08
C VAL A 486 -9.13 -27.63 -12.96
N ILE A 487 -9.53 -26.66 -12.14
CA ILE A 487 -10.29 -26.90 -10.90
C ILE A 487 -11.75 -26.48 -11.04
N ASP A 488 -12.63 -27.13 -10.29
CA ASP A 488 -14.01 -26.68 -10.10
C ASP A 488 -14.01 -25.31 -9.37
N PRO A 489 -14.69 -24.28 -9.89
CA PRO A 489 -14.77 -22.98 -9.22
C PRO A 489 -15.18 -23.07 -7.75
N ARG A 490 -16.06 -24.00 -7.39
CA ARG A 490 -16.53 -24.21 -6.02
C ARG A 490 -15.45 -24.63 -5.04
N ASP A 491 -14.40 -25.31 -5.54
CA ASP A 491 -13.29 -25.81 -4.73
C ASP A 491 -12.17 -24.76 -4.56
N THR A 492 -12.32 -23.57 -5.13
CA THR A 492 -11.25 -22.54 -5.19
C THR A 492 -10.64 -22.28 -3.83
N ARG A 493 -11.47 -21.98 -2.80
CA ARG A 493 -10.98 -21.72 -1.44
C ARG A 493 -10.15 -22.88 -0.88
N SER A 494 -10.69 -24.07 -0.90
CA SER A 494 -10.03 -25.26 -0.33
C SER A 494 -8.74 -25.62 -1.07
N VAL A 495 -8.70 -25.44 -2.39
CA VAL A 495 -7.50 -25.67 -3.21
C VAL A 495 -6.42 -24.64 -2.87
N LEU A 496 -6.78 -23.34 -2.78
CA LEU A 496 -5.83 -22.30 -2.41
C LEU A 496 -5.25 -22.51 -1.01
N ILE A 497 -6.09 -22.82 -0.01
CA ILE A 497 -5.66 -23.07 1.37
C ILE A 497 -4.68 -24.26 1.43
N ARG A 498 -5.00 -25.40 0.81
CA ARG A 498 -4.11 -26.57 0.78
C ARG A 498 -2.81 -26.29 0.06
N SER A 499 -2.85 -25.55 -1.02
CA SER A 499 -1.68 -25.19 -1.81
C SER A 499 -0.75 -24.24 -1.05
N LEU A 500 -1.31 -23.23 -0.39
CA LEU A 500 -0.55 -22.32 0.48
C LEU A 500 0.04 -23.04 1.68
N ALA A 501 -0.69 -23.98 2.30
CA ALA A 501 -0.18 -24.79 3.39
C ALA A 501 1.02 -25.64 2.96
N MET A 502 0.96 -26.25 1.78
CA MET A 502 2.07 -27.02 1.20
C MET A 502 3.28 -26.12 0.92
N LEU A 503 3.07 -24.89 0.44
CA LEU A 503 4.13 -23.96 0.08
C LEU A 503 4.67 -23.13 1.27
N ARG A 504 4.09 -23.25 2.46
CA ARG A 504 4.42 -22.43 3.64
C ARG A 504 5.92 -22.44 4.00
N ALA A 505 6.60 -23.56 3.77
CA ALA A 505 8.03 -23.70 4.03
C ALA A 505 8.88 -23.42 2.77
N LYS A 506 8.31 -22.83 1.72
CA LYS A 506 9.06 -22.48 0.51
C LYS A 506 10.25 -21.61 0.87
N HIS A 507 11.42 -21.99 0.34
CA HIS A 507 12.64 -21.21 0.39
C HIS A 507 13.17 -21.03 -1.03
N ALA A 508 13.44 -19.81 -1.43
CA ALA A 508 14.01 -19.48 -2.72
C ALA A 508 15.12 -18.44 -2.56
N ASP A 509 16.33 -18.78 -2.97
CA ASP A 509 17.47 -17.89 -2.95
C ASP A 509 17.55 -17.10 -4.25
N LEU A 510 17.66 -15.79 -4.13
CA LEU A 510 18.03 -14.93 -5.26
C LEU A 510 19.56 -14.92 -5.45
N PRO A 511 20.06 -14.73 -6.69
CA PRO A 511 21.48 -14.51 -6.92
C PRO A 511 22.04 -13.40 -6.02
N ALA A 512 23.22 -13.62 -5.44
CA ALA A 512 23.85 -12.63 -4.57
C ALA A 512 24.10 -11.30 -5.31
N ARG A 513 23.56 -10.21 -4.77
CA ARG A 513 23.68 -8.86 -5.36
C ARG A 513 23.55 -7.81 -4.25
N LYS A 514 24.05 -6.59 -4.49
CA LYS A 514 23.86 -5.47 -3.54
C LYS A 514 22.38 -5.09 -3.42
N HIS A 515 21.70 -4.99 -4.55
CA HIS A 515 20.26 -4.75 -4.70
C HIS A 515 19.84 -5.06 -6.14
N GLY A 516 18.54 -5.16 -6.41
CA GLY A 516 18.01 -5.19 -7.77
C GLY A 516 18.21 -3.85 -8.47
N ASN A 517 18.08 -3.86 -9.81
CA ASN A 517 17.98 -2.65 -10.64
C ASN A 517 16.65 -2.72 -11.41
N PRO A 518 15.52 -2.41 -10.73
CA PRO A 518 14.20 -2.52 -11.36
C PRO A 518 14.06 -1.49 -12.49
N PRO A 519 13.18 -1.75 -13.47
CA PRO A 519 12.81 -0.76 -14.48
C PRO A 519 12.29 0.52 -13.83
N GLN A 520 12.71 1.71 -14.35
CA GLN A 520 12.34 3.01 -13.77
C GLN A 520 11.22 3.69 -14.57
#